data_1aaa54ab05ce6bf9cc0d2fdf6b714ccc
#
_entry.id   1aaa54ab05ce6bf9cc0d2fdf6b714ccc
#
_cell.length_a   1.000
_cell.length_b   1.000
_cell.length_c   1.000
_cell.angle_alpha   90.00
_cell.angle_beta   90.00
_cell.angle_gamma   90.00
#
_symmetry.space_group_name_H-M   'P 1'
#
loop_
_entity.id
_entity.type
_entity.pdbx_description
1 polymer ?
#
loop_
_entity_poly.entity_id
_entity_poly.type
_entity_poly.pdbx_seq_one_letter_code
_entity_poly.pdbx_strand_id
1 'polypeptide(L)'
;MKALLVLIALLPLGLAYYKLESAIDPIKMLYSTTGIGAVVLLLLSLLPSTCKRVCHKNFLPYRKTIGLLSFVYALLHASVFVVLDSEFDFVTIFEKSLKKPFIYVGVIAFTILLFMALTSFKKLFARFSKYHKAVYIALLLALLHSFWAQKVAGIFEYSVIGAGAVLIIERLWSKRRSYI
;
A
#
# COMPACT_ATOMS: atom_id res chain seq x y z
N MET A 1 -18.99 1.77 12.52
CA MET A 1 -18.51 1.73 11.12
C MET A 1 -16.98 1.67 11.00
N LYS A 2 -16.14 2.52 11.65
CA LYS A 2 -14.67 2.39 11.54
C LYS A 2 -14.13 1.07 12.10
N ALA A 3 -14.66 0.60 13.24
CA ALA A 3 -14.28 -0.69 13.81
C ALA A 3 -14.56 -1.85 12.87
N LEU A 4 -15.74 -1.87 12.23
CA LEU A 4 -16.10 -2.88 11.24
C LEU A 4 -15.14 -2.89 10.05
N LEU A 5 -14.74 -1.71 9.56
CA LEU A 5 -13.76 -1.58 8.48
C LEU A 5 -12.40 -2.17 8.88
N VAL A 6 -11.96 -1.91 10.12
CA VAL A 6 -10.71 -2.50 10.66
C VAL A 6 -10.83 -4.02 10.75
N LEU A 7 -11.93 -4.55 11.26
CA LEU A 7 -12.15 -5.99 11.36
C LEU A 7 -12.13 -6.67 9.98
N ILE A 8 -12.84 -6.09 8.99
CA ILE A 8 -12.82 -6.60 7.61
C ILE A 8 -11.42 -6.56 7.01
N ALA A 9 -10.67 -5.47 7.26
CA ALA A 9 -9.31 -5.35 6.74
C ALA A 9 -8.33 -6.32 7.42
N LEU A 10 -8.57 -6.76 8.65
CA LEU A 10 -7.71 -7.73 9.35
C LEU A 10 -8.07 -9.20 9.03
N LEU A 11 -9.23 -9.45 8.43
CA LEU A 11 -9.69 -10.81 8.13
C LEU A 11 -8.70 -11.61 7.26
N PRO A 12 -8.07 -11.03 6.18
CA PRO A 12 -7.08 -11.76 5.41
C PRO A 12 -5.85 -12.20 6.23
N LEU A 13 -5.42 -11.39 7.21
CA LEU A 13 -4.31 -11.75 8.11
C LEU A 13 -4.70 -12.88 9.05
N GLY A 14 -5.92 -12.85 9.59
CA GLY A 14 -6.44 -13.94 10.41
C GLY A 14 -6.54 -15.25 9.63
N LEU A 15 -7.01 -15.22 8.39
CA LEU A 15 -7.06 -16.39 7.51
C LEU A 15 -5.66 -16.89 7.12
N ALA A 16 -4.70 -16.00 6.89
CA ALA A 16 -3.33 -16.37 6.63
C ALA A 16 -2.69 -17.04 7.84
N TYR A 17 -2.91 -16.49 9.05
CA TYR A 17 -2.44 -17.10 10.30
C TYR A 17 -3.00 -18.51 10.48
N TYR A 18 -4.31 -18.69 10.27
CA TYR A 18 -4.97 -20.02 10.40
C TYR A 18 -4.40 -21.03 9.40
N LYS A 19 -4.04 -20.62 8.19
CA LYS A 19 -3.49 -21.50 7.14
C LYS A 19 -1.97 -21.68 7.21
N LEU A 20 -1.28 -21.02 8.13
CA LEU A 20 0.19 -20.96 8.15
C LEU A 20 0.82 -22.35 8.28
N GLU A 21 0.28 -23.20 9.18
CA GLU A 21 0.79 -24.54 9.42
C GLU A 21 0.55 -25.52 8.25
N SER A 22 -0.50 -25.29 7.47
CA SER A 22 -0.87 -26.15 6.33
C SER A 22 -0.32 -25.63 5.00
N ALA A 23 0.34 -24.48 4.99
CA ALA A 23 0.86 -23.88 3.76
C ALA A 23 2.12 -24.60 3.26
N ILE A 24 2.17 -24.90 1.95
CA ILE A 24 3.34 -25.48 1.29
C ILE A 24 4.55 -24.53 1.36
N ASP A 25 4.29 -23.23 1.22
CA ASP A 25 5.29 -22.16 1.32
C ASP A 25 4.73 -21.02 2.19
N PRO A 26 4.93 -21.08 3.52
CA PRO A 26 4.41 -20.08 4.45
C PRO A 26 4.94 -18.67 4.18
N ILE A 27 6.22 -18.53 3.83
CA ILE A 27 6.86 -17.23 3.59
C ILE A 27 6.23 -16.58 2.35
N LYS A 28 6.09 -17.32 1.25
CA LYS A 28 5.45 -16.83 0.03
C LYS A 28 4.00 -16.44 0.26
N MET A 29 3.26 -17.22 1.05
CA MET A 29 1.88 -16.89 1.42
C MET A 29 1.79 -15.59 2.21
N LEU A 30 2.68 -15.39 3.19
CA LEU A 30 2.75 -14.14 3.96
C LEU A 30 3.11 -12.95 3.08
N TYR A 31 4.08 -13.09 2.18
CA TYR A 31 4.42 -12.06 1.20
C TYR A 31 3.21 -11.68 0.35
N SER A 32 2.52 -12.67 -0.19
CA SER A 32 1.35 -12.44 -1.04
C SER A 32 0.22 -11.74 -0.26
N THR A 33 -0.16 -12.27 0.90
CA THR A 33 -1.27 -11.73 1.70
C THR A 33 -0.99 -10.29 2.14
N THR A 34 0.21 -10.04 2.67
CA THR A 34 0.57 -8.71 3.18
C THR A 34 0.79 -7.70 2.05
N GLY A 35 1.43 -8.09 0.96
CA GLY A 35 1.66 -7.23 -0.20
C GLY A 35 0.36 -6.86 -0.92
N ILE A 36 -0.50 -7.85 -1.22
CA ILE A 36 -1.82 -7.63 -1.82
C ILE A 36 -2.66 -6.71 -0.92
N GLY A 37 -2.71 -7.00 0.38
CA GLY A 37 -3.43 -6.17 1.35
C GLY A 37 -2.95 -4.73 1.37
N ALA A 38 -1.63 -4.50 1.35
CA ALA A 38 -1.05 -3.16 1.31
C ALA A 38 -1.49 -2.37 0.07
N VAL A 39 -1.37 -2.96 -1.13
CA VAL A 39 -1.72 -2.30 -2.41
C VAL A 39 -3.23 -2.05 -2.51
N VAL A 40 -4.06 -3.04 -2.19
CA VAL A 40 -5.52 -2.90 -2.22
C VAL A 40 -5.99 -1.80 -1.27
N LEU A 41 -5.51 -1.80 -0.02
CA LEU A 41 -5.87 -0.77 0.96
C LEU A 41 -5.32 0.61 0.56
N LEU A 42 -4.16 0.69 -0.10
CA LEU A 42 -3.63 1.93 -0.64
C LEU A 42 -4.57 2.51 -1.71
N LEU A 43 -5.00 1.71 -2.67
CA LEU A 43 -6.00 2.09 -3.68
C LEU A 43 -7.31 2.54 -3.02
N LEU A 44 -7.84 1.72 -2.09
CA LEU A 44 -9.05 2.04 -1.35
C LEU A 44 -8.93 3.35 -0.54
N SER A 45 -7.74 3.71 -0.06
CA SER A 45 -7.51 4.97 0.67
C SER A 45 -7.70 6.23 -0.19
N LEU A 46 -7.60 6.10 -1.51
CA LEU A 46 -7.80 7.20 -2.47
C LEU A 46 -9.27 7.37 -2.89
N LEU A 47 -10.06 6.29 -2.86
CA LEU A 47 -11.49 6.31 -3.25
C LEU A 47 -12.31 7.37 -2.52
N PRO A 48 -12.18 7.61 -1.19
CA PRO A 48 -12.95 8.66 -0.50
C PRO A 48 -12.79 10.04 -1.11
N SER A 49 -11.58 10.35 -1.61
CA SER A 49 -11.33 11.65 -2.26
C SER A 49 -11.95 11.73 -3.65
N THR A 50 -11.87 10.65 -4.42
CA THR A 50 -12.48 10.51 -5.75
C THR A 50 -14.00 10.52 -5.65
N CYS A 51 -14.60 9.76 -4.73
CA CYS A 51 -16.04 9.77 -4.47
C CYS A 51 -16.56 11.17 -4.11
N LYS A 52 -15.82 11.93 -3.29
CA LYS A 52 -16.21 13.30 -2.97
C LYS A 52 -16.23 14.20 -4.22
N ARG A 53 -15.28 14.02 -5.15
CA ARG A 53 -15.19 14.84 -6.38
C ARG A 53 -16.20 14.45 -7.44
N VAL A 54 -16.40 13.15 -7.65
CA VAL A 54 -17.20 12.61 -8.75
C VAL A 54 -18.66 12.41 -8.34
N CYS A 55 -18.89 11.78 -7.17
CA CYS A 55 -20.21 11.39 -6.71
C CYS A 55 -20.80 12.33 -5.65
N HIS A 56 -20.05 13.38 -5.24
CA HIS A 56 -20.43 14.31 -4.16
C HIS A 56 -20.70 13.64 -2.79
N LYS A 57 -20.34 12.36 -2.61
CA LYS A 57 -20.49 11.61 -1.35
C LYS A 57 -19.25 11.76 -0.48
N ASN A 58 -19.43 12.11 0.80
CA ASN A 58 -18.34 12.40 1.72
C ASN A 58 -17.91 11.17 2.54
N PHE A 59 -16.95 10.41 2.02
CA PHE A 59 -16.29 9.29 2.72
C PHE A 59 -14.89 9.67 3.29
N LEU A 60 -14.52 10.95 3.27
CA LEU A 60 -13.21 11.42 3.76
C LEU A 60 -12.86 10.99 5.19
N PRO A 61 -13.82 10.87 6.15
CA PRO A 61 -13.50 10.41 7.51
C PRO A 61 -12.87 9.01 7.59
N TYR A 62 -13.04 8.18 6.55
CA TYR A 62 -12.47 6.82 6.49
C TYR A 62 -11.09 6.78 5.87
N ARG A 63 -10.70 7.80 5.08
CA ARG A 63 -9.44 7.86 4.34
C ARG A 63 -8.22 7.62 5.23
N LYS A 64 -8.18 8.27 6.40
CA LYS A 64 -7.08 8.12 7.36
C LYS A 64 -6.97 6.67 7.87
N THR A 65 -8.09 6.08 8.26
CA THR A 65 -8.12 4.70 8.78
C THR A 65 -7.65 3.70 7.73
N ILE A 66 -8.15 3.81 6.49
CA ILE A 66 -7.77 2.93 5.38
C ILE A 66 -6.28 3.10 5.04
N GLY A 67 -5.78 4.34 5.00
CA GLY A 67 -4.36 4.60 4.72
C GLY A 67 -3.43 4.07 5.81
N LEU A 68 -3.81 4.17 7.09
CA LEU A 68 -3.04 3.56 8.19
C LEU A 68 -3.06 2.04 8.14
N LEU A 69 -4.19 1.41 7.77
CA LEU A 69 -4.26 -0.03 7.56
C LEU A 69 -3.36 -0.48 6.40
N SER A 70 -3.33 0.27 5.29
CA SER A 70 -2.39 0.01 4.20
C SER A 70 -0.94 0.05 4.68
N PHE A 71 -0.59 1.04 5.52
CA PHE A 71 0.75 1.13 6.11
C PHE A 71 1.06 -0.07 7.04
N VAL A 72 0.10 -0.53 7.86
CA VAL A 72 0.28 -1.72 8.71
C VAL A 72 0.58 -2.96 7.85
N TYR A 73 -0.15 -3.15 6.75
CA TYR A 73 0.12 -4.24 5.81
C TYR A 73 1.50 -4.11 5.14
N ALA A 74 1.90 -2.89 4.75
CA ALA A 74 3.21 -2.63 4.19
C ALA A 74 4.34 -2.88 5.20
N LEU A 75 4.12 -2.55 6.49
CA LEU A 75 5.04 -2.83 7.58
C LEU A 75 5.20 -4.34 7.79
N LEU A 76 4.09 -5.09 7.82
CA LEU A 76 4.13 -6.54 7.92
C LEU A 76 4.84 -7.17 6.71
N HIS A 77 4.58 -6.67 5.49
CA HIS A 77 5.25 -7.11 4.28
C HIS A 77 6.78 -6.90 4.35
N ALA A 78 7.22 -5.72 4.78
CA ALA A 78 8.64 -5.44 5.01
C ALA A 78 9.23 -6.31 6.13
N SER A 79 8.46 -6.60 7.19
CA SER A 79 8.90 -7.49 8.27
C SER A 79 9.10 -8.93 7.80
N VAL A 80 8.26 -9.44 6.89
CA VAL A 80 8.48 -10.77 6.28
C VAL A 80 9.83 -10.81 5.58
N PHE A 81 10.20 -9.75 4.83
CA PHE A 81 11.49 -9.68 4.16
C PHE A 81 12.67 -9.63 5.13
N VAL A 82 12.60 -8.77 6.14
CA VAL A 82 13.72 -8.53 7.05
C VAL A 82 13.90 -9.69 8.04
N VAL A 83 12.78 -10.20 8.57
CA VAL A 83 12.81 -11.19 9.67
C VAL A 83 12.87 -12.62 9.14
N LEU A 84 11.99 -12.98 8.19
CA LEU A 84 11.80 -14.36 7.77
C LEU A 84 12.64 -14.75 6.55
N ASP A 85 12.83 -13.83 5.58
CA ASP A 85 13.58 -14.12 4.37
C ASP A 85 15.07 -13.77 4.46
N SER A 86 15.43 -12.83 5.32
CA SER A 86 16.82 -12.37 5.47
C SER A 86 17.38 -12.50 6.87
N GLU A 87 16.61 -13.02 7.85
CA GLU A 87 17.04 -13.35 9.23
C GLU A 87 17.82 -12.21 9.92
N PHE A 88 17.44 -10.96 9.66
CA PHE A 88 18.15 -9.74 10.09
C PHE A 88 19.59 -9.60 9.57
N ASP A 89 20.00 -10.39 8.58
CA ASP A 89 21.31 -10.22 7.96
C ASP A 89 21.33 -9.02 7.01
N PHE A 90 21.90 -7.91 7.48
CA PHE A 90 21.98 -6.66 6.73
C PHE A 90 22.85 -6.78 5.46
N VAL A 91 23.84 -7.67 5.45
CA VAL A 91 24.67 -7.92 4.26
C VAL A 91 23.82 -8.59 3.19
N THR A 92 23.10 -9.64 3.56
CA THR A 92 22.15 -10.33 2.69
C THR A 92 21.04 -9.41 2.18
N ILE A 93 20.47 -8.54 3.04
CA ILE A 93 19.47 -7.53 2.66
C ILE A 93 20.03 -6.59 1.60
N PHE A 94 21.26 -6.09 1.81
CA PHE A 94 21.91 -5.18 0.89
C PHE A 94 22.23 -5.85 -0.45
N GLU A 95 22.79 -7.05 -0.44
CA GLU A 95 23.06 -7.82 -1.67
C GLU A 95 21.80 -8.18 -2.45
N LYS A 96 20.75 -8.67 -1.78
CA LYS A 96 19.45 -8.93 -2.42
C LYS A 96 18.89 -7.67 -3.04
N SER A 97 19.01 -6.54 -2.35
CA SER A 97 18.58 -5.25 -2.86
C SER A 97 19.36 -4.85 -4.10
N LEU A 98 20.67 -5.02 -4.18
CA LEU A 98 21.49 -4.72 -5.35
C LEU A 98 21.14 -5.59 -6.57
N LYS A 99 20.80 -6.86 -6.35
CA LYS A 99 20.50 -7.82 -7.41
C LYS A 99 19.05 -7.72 -7.93
N LYS A 100 18.13 -7.15 -7.15
CA LYS A 100 16.68 -7.12 -7.44
C LYS A 100 16.13 -5.69 -7.38
N PRO A 101 16.05 -4.97 -8.51
CA PRO A 101 15.68 -3.55 -8.52
C PRO A 101 14.29 -3.26 -7.95
N PHE A 102 13.35 -4.21 -7.98
CA PHE A 102 12.04 -4.02 -7.37
C PHE A 102 12.11 -3.79 -5.86
N ILE A 103 13.14 -4.31 -5.15
CA ILE A 103 13.31 -4.12 -3.70
C ILE A 103 13.52 -2.63 -3.37
N TYR A 104 14.37 -1.91 -4.13
CA TYR A 104 14.55 -0.46 -3.89
C TYR A 104 13.25 0.31 -4.06
N VAL A 105 12.52 -0.01 -5.14
CA VAL A 105 11.25 0.64 -5.41
C VAL A 105 10.28 0.42 -4.26
N GLY A 106 10.25 -0.80 -3.70
CA GLY A 106 9.49 -1.14 -2.50
C GLY A 106 9.91 -0.35 -1.27
N VAL A 107 11.23 -0.24 -1.03
CA VAL A 107 11.77 0.53 0.10
C VAL A 107 11.41 2.00 0.01
N ILE A 108 11.52 2.61 -1.18
CA ILE A 108 11.13 4.01 -1.39
C ILE A 108 9.64 4.20 -1.14
N ALA A 109 8.78 3.30 -1.70
CA ALA A 109 7.34 3.34 -1.46
C ALA A 109 7.02 3.22 0.04
N PHE A 110 7.65 2.28 0.74
CA PHE A 110 7.49 2.08 2.18
C PHE A 110 7.91 3.32 2.97
N THR A 111 9.04 3.94 2.64
CA THR A 111 9.52 5.16 3.32
C THR A 111 8.53 6.31 3.18
N ILE A 112 7.92 6.48 2.02
CA ILE A 112 6.86 7.48 1.81
C ILE A 112 5.64 7.15 2.66
N LEU A 113 5.20 5.89 2.70
CA LEU A 113 4.06 5.46 3.52
C LEU A 113 4.34 5.64 5.02
N LEU A 114 5.56 5.32 5.48
CA LEU A 114 6.00 5.53 6.85
C LEU A 114 5.94 7.03 7.23
N PHE A 115 6.50 7.91 6.39
CA PHE A 115 6.42 9.35 6.60
C PHE A 115 4.96 9.82 6.70
N MET A 116 4.09 9.33 5.81
CA MET A 116 2.68 9.69 5.82
C MET A 116 1.95 9.14 7.06
N ALA A 117 2.28 7.94 7.53
CA ALA A 117 1.71 7.36 8.74
C ALA A 117 2.11 8.18 9.97
N LEU A 118 3.40 8.50 10.13
CA LEU A 118 3.92 9.32 11.23
C LEU A 118 3.31 10.72 11.24
N THR A 119 3.12 11.33 10.07
CA THR A 119 2.53 12.68 9.95
C THR A 119 0.99 12.69 9.94
N SER A 120 0.34 11.54 10.10
CA SER A 120 -1.13 11.43 10.18
C SER A 120 -1.73 11.84 11.53
N PHE A 121 -0.89 12.08 12.57
CA PHE A 121 -1.34 12.62 13.85
C PHE A 121 -1.74 14.09 13.72
N LYS A 122 -2.81 14.51 14.42
CA LYS A 122 -3.43 15.86 14.26
C LYS A 122 -2.42 17.01 14.23
N LYS A 123 -1.47 17.06 15.18
CA LYS A 123 -0.46 18.14 15.28
C LYS A 123 0.49 18.15 14.06
N LEU A 124 0.98 16.98 13.66
CA LEU A 124 1.91 16.84 12.53
C LEU A 124 1.19 17.00 11.19
N PHE A 125 -0.05 16.52 11.09
CA PHE A 125 -0.85 16.66 9.88
C PHE A 125 -1.08 18.12 9.48
N ALA A 126 -1.34 19.01 10.45
CA ALA A 126 -1.50 20.43 10.18
C ALA A 126 -0.26 21.03 9.48
N ARG A 127 0.94 20.61 9.90
CA ARG A 127 2.22 21.08 9.33
C ARG A 127 2.57 20.42 8.00
N PHE A 128 2.28 19.11 7.85
CA PHE A 128 2.76 18.29 6.74
C PHE A 128 1.66 17.89 5.74
N SER A 129 0.44 18.43 5.85
CA SER A 129 -0.72 18.08 5.02
C SER A 129 -0.47 18.19 3.51
N LYS A 130 0.32 19.18 3.08
CA LYS A 130 0.69 19.38 1.67
C LYS A 130 1.48 18.20 1.08
N TYR A 131 2.28 17.52 1.89
CA TYR A 131 3.10 16.38 1.48
C TYR A 131 2.29 15.07 1.39
N HIS A 132 1.09 15.01 1.95
CA HIS A 132 0.21 13.83 1.82
C HIS A 132 -0.26 13.59 0.37
N LYS A 133 0.04 14.50 -0.56
CA LYS A 133 -0.09 14.27 -2.00
C LYS A 133 0.92 13.22 -2.51
N ALA A 134 2.01 12.96 -1.79
CA ALA A 134 2.98 11.91 -2.09
C ALA A 134 2.38 10.50 -2.10
N VAL A 135 1.13 10.32 -1.60
CA VAL A 135 0.38 9.06 -1.72
C VAL A 135 0.28 8.57 -3.17
N TYR A 136 0.19 9.47 -4.15
CA TYR A 136 0.13 9.09 -5.57
C TYR A 136 1.48 8.57 -6.08
N ILE A 137 2.59 9.12 -5.56
CA ILE A 137 3.94 8.62 -5.84
C ILE A 137 4.13 7.25 -5.17
N ALA A 138 3.73 7.11 -3.90
CA ALA A 138 3.78 5.83 -3.20
C ALA A 138 2.95 4.76 -3.92
N LEU A 139 1.76 5.11 -4.43
CA LEU A 139 0.94 4.20 -5.21
C LEU A 139 1.65 3.76 -6.50
N LEU A 140 2.20 4.70 -7.28
CA LEU A 140 2.91 4.38 -8.51
C LEU A 140 4.09 3.43 -8.25
N LEU A 141 4.88 3.71 -7.21
CA LEU A 141 6.01 2.87 -6.81
C LEU A 141 5.56 1.50 -6.30
N ALA A 142 4.47 1.43 -5.52
CA ALA A 142 3.93 0.17 -5.03
C ALA A 142 3.41 -0.72 -6.18
N LEU A 143 2.74 -0.13 -7.18
CA LEU A 143 2.30 -0.84 -8.38
C LEU A 143 3.48 -1.34 -9.20
N LEU A 144 4.51 -0.53 -9.40
CA LEU A 144 5.73 -0.90 -10.11
C LEU A 144 6.49 -2.01 -9.36
N HIS A 145 6.62 -1.90 -8.04
CA HIS A 145 7.20 -2.92 -7.17
C HIS A 145 6.44 -4.26 -7.30
N SER A 146 5.12 -4.23 -7.20
CA SER A 146 4.27 -5.42 -7.31
C SER A 146 4.42 -6.09 -8.69
N PHE A 147 4.43 -5.30 -9.75
CA PHE A 147 4.58 -5.80 -11.12
C PHE A 147 5.94 -6.46 -11.36
N TRP A 148 7.03 -5.82 -10.92
CA TRP A 148 8.39 -6.33 -11.11
C TRP A 148 8.74 -7.50 -10.17
N ALA A 149 8.03 -7.64 -9.06
CA ALA A 149 8.22 -8.75 -8.13
C ALA A 149 7.71 -10.08 -8.70
N GLN A 150 6.79 -10.05 -9.67
CA GLN A 150 6.24 -11.25 -10.30
C GLN A 150 7.06 -11.66 -11.52
N LYS A 151 7.29 -12.98 -11.67
CA LYS A 151 7.91 -13.53 -12.89
C LYS A 151 6.97 -13.40 -14.10
N VAL A 152 5.68 -13.57 -13.88
CA VAL A 152 4.62 -13.39 -14.87
C VAL A 152 3.49 -12.63 -14.20
N ALA A 153 3.15 -11.46 -14.74
CA ALA A 153 2.04 -10.68 -14.23
C ALA A 153 0.72 -11.40 -14.50
N GLY A 154 -0.11 -11.52 -13.48
CA GLY A 154 -1.43 -12.12 -13.55
C GLY A 154 -2.54 -11.08 -13.70
N ILE A 155 -3.79 -11.56 -13.72
CA ILE A 155 -4.99 -10.70 -13.80
C ILE A 155 -5.03 -9.69 -12.66
N PHE A 156 -4.56 -10.08 -11.47
CA PHE A 156 -4.53 -9.20 -10.30
C PHE A 156 -3.64 -7.97 -10.55
N GLU A 157 -2.40 -8.15 -11.01
CA GLU A 157 -1.45 -7.06 -11.27
C GLU A 157 -1.99 -6.09 -12.31
N TYR A 158 -2.54 -6.59 -13.41
CA TYR A 158 -3.17 -5.73 -14.42
C TYR A 158 -4.39 -4.98 -13.88
N SER A 159 -5.21 -5.62 -13.03
CA SER A 159 -6.39 -5.00 -12.42
C SER A 159 -6.02 -3.85 -11.48
N VAL A 160 -5.02 -4.04 -10.62
CA VAL A 160 -4.58 -2.98 -9.69
C VAL A 160 -3.88 -1.84 -10.40
N ILE A 161 -3.12 -2.12 -11.48
CA ILE A 161 -2.50 -1.10 -12.33
C ILE A 161 -3.59 -0.29 -13.04
N GLY A 162 -4.59 -0.95 -13.62
CA GLY A 162 -5.72 -0.28 -14.28
C GLY A 162 -6.48 0.61 -13.30
N ALA A 163 -6.82 0.10 -12.11
CA ALA A 163 -7.48 0.87 -11.06
C ALA A 163 -6.62 2.07 -10.61
N GLY A 164 -5.33 1.88 -10.42
CA GLY A 164 -4.39 2.94 -10.07
C GLY A 164 -4.30 4.02 -11.13
N ALA A 165 -4.20 3.63 -12.42
CA ALA A 165 -4.17 4.54 -13.54
C ALA A 165 -5.44 5.41 -13.60
N VAL A 166 -6.61 4.81 -13.45
CA VAL A 166 -7.90 5.53 -13.41
C VAL A 166 -7.91 6.58 -12.29
N LEU A 167 -7.47 6.23 -11.08
CA LEU A 167 -7.43 7.15 -9.94
C LEU A 167 -6.45 8.31 -10.15
N ILE A 168 -5.30 8.04 -10.77
CA ILE A 168 -4.29 9.07 -11.07
C ILE A 168 -4.80 10.00 -12.17
N ILE A 169 -5.35 9.46 -13.27
CA ILE A 169 -5.90 10.24 -14.39
C ILE A 169 -7.05 11.12 -13.90
N GLU A 170 -8.00 10.57 -13.12
CA GLU A 170 -9.09 11.35 -12.52
C GLU A 170 -8.54 12.51 -11.70
N ARG A 171 -7.51 12.25 -10.90
CA ARG A 171 -6.89 13.29 -10.07
C ARG A 171 -6.27 14.41 -10.89
N LEU A 172 -5.56 14.07 -11.98
CA LEU A 172 -4.93 15.05 -12.86
C LEU A 172 -5.97 15.87 -13.62
N TRP A 173 -7.03 15.23 -14.11
CA TRP A 173 -8.13 15.91 -14.81
C TRP A 173 -8.91 16.85 -13.90
N SER A 174 -9.25 16.39 -12.71
CA SER A 174 -9.93 17.21 -11.69
C SER A 174 -9.09 18.45 -11.30
N LYS A 175 -7.77 18.34 -11.26
CA LYS A 175 -6.88 19.47 -10.98
C LYS A 175 -6.94 20.51 -12.13
N ARG A 176 -6.95 20.07 -13.40
CA ARG A 176 -7.06 20.97 -14.55
C ARG A 176 -8.35 21.79 -14.54
N ARG A 177 -9.50 21.17 -14.22
CA ARG A 177 -10.79 21.86 -14.15
C ARG A 177 -10.88 22.94 -13.07
N SER A 178 -10.04 22.88 -12.05
CA SER A 178 -9.99 23.87 -10.96
C SER A 178 -9.18 25.13 -11.32
N TYR A 179 -8.54 25.17 -12.48
CA TYR A 179 -7.76 26.30 -13.00
C TYR A 179 -8.42 27.00 -14.21
N ILE A 180 -9.56 26.49 -14.70
CA ILE A 180 -10.44 27.08 -15.71
C ILE A 180 -11.68 27.63 -15.01
#